data_238f7e62f3b2f6b99eed0f4481f4d1a5
#
_entry.id   238f7e62f3b2f6b99eed0f4481f4d1a5
#
_cell.length_a   1.000
_cell.length_b   1.000
_cell.length_c   1.000
_cell.angle_alpha   90.00
_cell.angle_beta   90.00
_cell.angle_gamma   90.00
#
_symmetry.space_group_name_H-M   'P 1'
#
loop_
_entity.id
_entity.type
_entity.pdbx_description
1 polymer ?
#
loop_
_entity_poly.entity_id
_entity_poly.type
_entity_poly.pdbx_seq_one_letter_code
_entity_poly.pdbx_strand_id
1 'polypeptide(L)'
;MLRNVLIASLIAAATLPAAAEPLNYNVVEFSESAGMKVPRDTMTAMFRIRAEGKERQAVNAAFMEKFNDFSRKAKKSAFKTELTGRNAMPRYQYNNGKRTQTGWEESAELKVESKDFAALNRLIAETQTSAEVAQTYFSVSKQKREEIIDQVSKAALLRFKERAQALTRTLGFSNYKIVNLNLGHVGSQVSERSTEAVMMRSKAVAMSMAASSEEMDNVSPGSEEISITVDGSIQM
;
A
#
# COMPACT_ATOMS: atom_id res chain seq x y z
N MET A 1 -72.51 17.28 -51.27
CA MET A 1 -71.28 17.63 -51.94
C MET A 1 -70.14 17.39 -50.91
N LEU A 2 -69.52 16.20 -50.92
CA LEU A 2 -68.41 15.85 -50.05
C LEU A 2 -67.15 16.20 -50.77
N ARG A 3 -66.32 17.01 -50.14
CA ARG A 3 -64.92 17.30 -50.61
C ARG A 3 -63.96 16.52 -49.78
N ASN A 4 -63.35 15.49 -50.39
CA ASN A 4 -62.28 14.69 -49.82
C ASN A 4 -61.01 15.53 -49.73
N VAL A 5 -60.50 15.68 -48.52
CA VAL A 5 -59.18 16.24 -48.27
C VAL A 5 -58.23 15.08 -48.06
N LEU A 6 -57.32 14.82 -49.01
CA LEU A 6 -56.24 13.89 -48.95
C LEU A 6 -55.09 14.56 -48.14
N ILE A 7 -54.83 14.07 -46.92
CA ILE A 7 -53.62 14.44 -46.13
C ILE A 7 -52.50 13.51 -46.56
N ALA A 8 -51.60 14.05 -47.36
CA ALA A 8 -50.32 13.37 -47.66
C ALA A 8 -49.36 13.52 -46.50
N SER A 9 -49.16 12.46 -45.74
CA SER A 9 -48.14 12.41 -44.65
C SER A 9 -46.74 12.21 -45.25
N LEU A 10 -45.96 13.26 -45.25
CA LEU A 10 -44.53 13.21 -45.66
C LEU A 10 -43.70 12.62 -44.50
N ILE A 11 -43.34 11.34 -44.60
CA ILE A 11 -42.40 10.70 -43.66
C ILE A 11 -41.03 11.11 -44.11
N ALA A 12 -40.44 12.10 -43.45
CA ALA A 12 -39.03 12.42 -43.57
C ALA A 12 -38.23 11.35 -42.82
N ALA A 13 -37.69 10.37 -43.54
CA ALA A 13 -36.73 9.42 -43.03
C ALA A 13 -35.43 10.17 -42.71
N ALA A 14 -35.20 10.49 -41.42
CA ALA A 14 -33.94 11.01 -40.93
C ALA A 14 -32.92 9.86 -41.00
N THR A 15 -32.11 9.81 -42.07
CA THR A 15 -30.95 8.96 -42.16
C THR A 15 -29.87 9.53 -41.21
N LEU A 16 -29.77 8.97 -40.00
CA LEU A 16 -28.63 9.20 -39.14
C LEU A 16 -27.38 8.65 -39.84
N PRO A 17 -26.32 9.43 -40.04
CA PRO A 17 -25.08 8.86 -40.51
C PRO A 17 -24.63 7.89 -39.45
N ALA A 18 -24.60 6.60 -39.74
CA ALA A 18 -23.88 5.62 -38.98
C ALA A 18 -22.41 6.01 -39.13
N ALA A 19 -21.82 6.59 -38.06
CA ALA A 19 -20.41 6.78 -37.96
C ALA A 19 -19.79 5.36 -37.89
N ALA A 20 -19.39 4.82 -39.04
CA ALA A 20 -18.59 3.63 -39.10
C ALA A 20 -17.29 3.94 -38.37
N GLU A 21 -17.02 3.25 -37.29
CA GLU A 21 -15.69 3.32 -36.64
C GLU A 21 -14.63 3.04 -37.74
N PRO A 22 -13.56 3.84 -37.82
CA PRO A 22 -12.52 3.59 -38.80
C PRO A 22 -11.98 2.19 -38.57
N LEU A 23 -12.06 1.32 -39.57
CA LEU A 23 -11.46 0.00 -39.55
C LEU A 23 -9.93 0.18 -39.44
N ASN A 24 -9.40 0.04 -38.25
CA ASN A 24 -7.97 0.11 -37.98
C ASN A 24 -7.31 -1.20 -38.41
N TYR A 25 -6.87 -1.27 -39.68
CA TYR A 25 -6.09 -2.40 -40.18
C TYR A 25 -4.67 -2.38 -39.58
N ASN A 26 -4.10 -3.57 -39.43
CA ASN A 26 -2.73 -3.78 -38.97
C ASN A 26 -2.43 -3.20 -37.59
N VAL A 27 -3.43 -3.18 -36.67
CA VAL A 27 -3.23 -2.79 -35.29
C VAL A 27 -2.96 -4.03 -34.45
N VAL A 28 -1.90 -4.01 -33.66
CA VAL A 28 -1.54 -5.05 -32.71
C VAL A 28 -1.51 -4.46 -31.31
N GLU A 29 -2.21 -5.11 -30.38
CA GLU A 29 -2.22 -4.78 -28.96
C GLU A 29 -1.40 -5.81 -28.20
N PHE A 30 -0.57 -5.33 -27.27
CA PHE A 30 0.24 -6.19 -26.41
C PHE A 30 0.67 -5.44 -25.16
N SER A 31 1.13 -6.24 -24.18
CA SER A 31 1.62 -5.73 -22.90
C SER A 31 3.04 -6.20 -22.68
N GLU A 32 3.85 -5.34 -22.09
CA GLU A 32 5.18 -5.67 -21.61
C GLU A 32 5.36 -5.17 -20.18
N SER A 33 6.08 -5.94 -19.38
CA SER A 33 6.33 -5.59 -18.00
C SER A 33 7.81 -5.64 -17.64
N ALA A 34 8.19 -4.80 -16.70
CA ALA A 34 9.48 -4.88 -16.03
C ALA A 34 9.28 -4.86 -14.52
N GLY A 35 10.16 -5.50 -13.79
CA GLY A 35 10.13 -5.52 -12.33
C GLY A 35 11.54 -5.49 -11.75
N MET A 36 11.64 -5.00 -10.52
CA MET A 36 12.88 -4.96 -9.75
C MET A 36 12.63 -5.39 -8.30
N LYS A 37 13.48 -6.28 -7.80
CA LYS A 37 13.49 -6.72 -6.41
C LYS A 37 14.24 -5.70 -5.56
N VAL A 38 13.57 -5.14 -4.55
CA VAL A 38 14.08 -4.05 -3.71
C VAL A 38 14.11 -4.51 -2.25
N PRO A 39 15.26 -4.44 -1.56
CA PRO A 39 15.29 -4.69 -0.12
C PRO A 39 14.44 -3.65 0.62
N ARG A 40 13.70 -4.11 1.64
CA ARG A 40 12.97 -3.22 2.53
C ARG A 40 13.96 -2.47 3.41
N ASP A 41 13.87 -1.15 3.41
CA ASP A 41 14.81 -0.23 4.06
C ASP A 41 14.20 0.56 5.21
N THR A 42 12.94 0.30 5.53
CA THR A 42 12.20 1.02 6.57
C THR A 42 11.46 0.04 7.46
N MET A 43 11.66 0.17 8.76
CA MET A 43 10.87 -0.51 9.79
C MET A 43 9.85 0.47 10.35
N THR A 44 8.62 0.03 10.48
CA THR A 44 7.52 0.77 11.09
C THR A 44 7.05 0.02 12.33
N ALA A 45 6.88 0.75 13.43
CA ALA A 45 6.23 0.26 14.65
C ALA A 45 4.98 1.11 14.94
N MET A 46 3.87 0.43 15.20
CA MET A 46 2.63 1.03 15.65
C MET A 46 2.56 0.91 17.17
N PHE A 47 2.54 2.04 17.85
CA PHE A 47 2.45 2.11 19.30
C PHE A 47 1.06 2.54 19.72
N ARG A 48 0.59 1.96 20.83
CA ARG A 48 -0.63 2.37 21.51
C ARG A 48 -0.29 2.79 22.93
N ILE A 49 -0.66 4.02 23.29
CA ILE A 49 -0.59 4.53 24.64
C ILE A 49 -2.00 4.53 25.21
N ARG A 50 -2.18 3.97 26.41
CA ARG A 50 -3.50 3.84 27.03
C ARG A 50 -3.43 4.13 28.52
N ALA A 51 -4.46 4.83 29.02
CA ALA A 51 -4.75 4.98 30.42
C ALA A 51 -6.24 4.77 30.67
N GLU A 52 -6.57 4.17 31.81
CA GLU A 52 -7.96 3.92 32.22
C GLU A 52 -8.13 4.12 33.73
N GLY A 53 -9.34 4.47 34.15
CA GLY A 53 -9.66 4.70 35.57
C GLY A 53 -11.08 5.18 35.74
N LYS A 54 -11.46 5.45 37.00
CA LYS A 54 -12.81 5.91 37.36
C LYS A 54 -13.03 7.38 37.01
N GLU A 55 -12.07 8.20 37.33
CA GLU A 55 -12.17 9.67 37.22
C GLU A 55 -11.47 10.17 35.95
N ARG A 56 -12.18 10.95 35.13
CA ARG A 56 -11.68 11.46 33.84
C ARG A 56 -10.39 12.26 33.96
N GLN A 57 -10.30 13.14 35.00
CA GLN A 57 -9.12 13.97 35.22
C GLN A 57 -7.87 13.11 35.51
N ALA A 58 -8.03 12.11 36.40
CA ALA A 58 -6.95 11.20 36.75
C ALA A 58 -6.48 10.35 35.51
N VAL A 59 -7.42 9.88 34.67
CA VAL A 59 -7.12 9.18 33.45
C VAL A 59 -6.33 10.06 32.47
N ASN A 60 -6.76 11.30 32.27
CA ASN A 60 -6.04 12.25 31.41
C ASN A 60 -4.63 12.54 31.93
N ALA A 61 -4.45 12.76 33.25
CA ALA A 61 -3.13 12.98 33.82
C ALA A 61 -2.20 11.81 33.64
N ALA A 62 -2.66 10.57 33.90
CA ALA A 62 -1.89 9.35 33.67
C ALA A 62 -1.58 9.10 32.19
N PHE A 63 -2.53 9.42 31.31
CA PHE A 63 -2.31 9.35 29.87
C PHE A 63 -1.22 10.34 29.44
N MET A 64 -1.30 11.60 29.86
CA MET A 64 -0.32 12.63 29.49
C MET A 64 1.08 12.32 30.02
N GLU A 65 1.21 11.71 31.19
CA GLU A 65 2.49 11.26 31.72
C GLU A 65 3.14 10.22 30.78
N LYS A 66 2.41 9.18 30.42
CA LYS A 66 2.86 8.14 29.47
C LYS A 66 3.19 8.71 28.09
N PHE A 67 2.30 9.57 27.58
CA PHE A 67 2.46 10.20 26.26
C PHE A 67 3.71 11.09 26.20
N ASN A 68 3.96 11.88 27.24
CA ASN A 68 5.12 12.75 27.32
C ASN A 68 6.42 11.94 27.47
N ASP A 69 6.40 10.85 28.26
CA ASP A 69 7.55 9.94 28.38
C ASP A 69 7.90 9.31 27.04
N PHE A 70 6.91 8.74 26.35
CA PHE A 70 7.08 8.18 25.01
C PHE A 70 7.60 9.23 24.02
N SER A 71 6.95 10.40 23.97
CA SER A 71 7.30 11.46 23.02
C SER A 71 8.73 11.95 23.21
N ARG A 72 9.21 12.04 24.46
CA ARG A 72 10.60 12.41 24.78
C ARG A 72 11.59 11.38 24.24
N LYS A 73 11.30 10.08 24.39
CA LYS A 73 12.14 8.98 23.89
C LYS A 73 12.10 8.87 22.36
N ALA A 74 10.93 9.09 21.75
CA ALA A 74 10.72 9.06 20.30
C ALA A 74 11.20 10.33 19.56
N LYS A 75 11.58 11.40 20.28
CA LYS A 75 12.04 12.69 19.71
C LYS A 75 13.50 12.65 19.26
N LYS A 76 13.94 11.56 18.63
CA LYS A 76 15.29 11.44 18.06
C LYS A 76 15.23 11.61 16.54
N SER A 77 16.27 12.17 15.93
CA SER A 77 16.33 12.43 14.47
C SER A 77 16.23 11.18 13.60
N ALA A 78 16.54 10.00 14.19
CA ALA A 78 16.41 8.72 13.51
C ALA A 78 14.96 8.26 13.29
N PHE A 79 13.98 8.93 13.92
CA PHE A 79 12.58 8.53 13.91
C PHE A 79 11.71 9.56 13.20
N LYS A 80 10.83 9.07 12.33
CA LYS A 80 9.68 9.82 11.85
C LYS A 80 8.46 9.36 12.64
N THR A 81 7.99 10.21 13.55
CA THR A 81 6.87 9.92 14.45
C THR A 81 5.63 10.68 14.02
N GLU A 82 4.51 9.98 13.94
CA GLU A 82 3.21 10.52 13.55
C GLU A 82 2.14 10.06 14.55
N LEU A 83 1.34 10.99 15.06
CA LEU A 83 0.14 10.68 15.85
C LEU A 83 -1.00 10.37 14.88
N THR A 84 -1.42 9.10 14.81
CA THR A 84 -2.45 8.64 13.87
C THR A 84 -3.85 8.72 14.44
N GLY A 85 -3.98 8.74 15.78
CA GLY A 85 -5.27 8.87 16.44
C GLY A 85 -5.14 9.14 17.93
N ARG A 86 -6.12 9.85 18.49
CA ARG A 86 -6.31 10.02 19.94
C ARG A 86 -7.79 10.01 20.24
N ASN A 87 -8.17 9.27 21.27
CA ASN A 87 -9.55 9.13 21.69
C ASN A 87 -9.67 9.10 23.21
N ALA A 88 -10.76 9.70 23.74
CA ALA A 88 -11.12 9.60 25.14
C ALA A 88 -12.60 9.25 25.23
N MET A 89 -12.92 8.11 25.84
CA MET A 89 -14.28 7.57 25.88
C MET A 89 -14.65 7.06 27.28
N PRO A 90 -15.95 7.11 27.64
CA PRO A 90 -16.42 6.44 28.85
C PRO A 90 -16.42 4.93 28.67
N ARG A 91 -16.04 4.20 29.72
CA ARG A 91 -16.14 2.74 29.81
C ARG A 91 -17.47 2.33 30.41
N TYR A 92 -18.05 1.27 29.85
CA TYR A 92 -19.33 0.75 30.33
C TYR A 92 -19.24 -0.74 30.59
N GLN A 93 -20.00 -1.17 31.60
CA GLN A 93 -20.26 -2.59 31.88
C GLN A 93 -21.74 -2.87 31.64
N TYR A 94 -22.01 -4.03 31.07
CA TYR A 94 -23.37 -4.52 30.81
C TYR A 94 -23.63 -5.70 31.73
N ASN A 95 -24.56 -5.52 32.70
CA ASN A 95 -25.01 -6.57 33.60
C ASN A 95 -26.53 -6.68 33.49
N ASN A 96 -27.05 -7.88 33.18
CA ASN A 96 -28.49 -8.17 33.09
C ASN A 96 -29.27 -7.14 32.26
N GLY A 97 -28.71 -6.73 31.08
CA GLY A 97 -29.33 -5.73 30.18
C GLY A 97 -29.18 -4.27 30.64
N LYS A 98 -28.60 -4.01 31.81
CA LYS A 98 -28.36 -2.65 32.30
C LYS A 98 -26.95 -2.20 31.96
N ARG A 99 -26.85 -1.04 31.28
CA ARG A 99 -25.58 -0.36 30.97
C ARG A 99 -25.20 0.56 32.13
N THR A 100 -24.03 0.35 32.72
CA THR A 100 -23.50 1.19 33.80
C THR A 100 -22.13 1.72 33.41
N GLN A 101 -21.91 3.00 33.51
CA GLN A 101 -20.59 3.60 33.32
C GLN A 101 -19.67 3.21 34.46
N THR A 102 -18.51 2.63 34.14
CA THR A 102 -17.51 2.15 35.11
C THR A 102 -16.25 3.01 35.18
N GLY A 103 -16.13 3.98 34.28
CA GLY A 103 -14.97 4.88 34.26
C GLY A 103 -14.74 5.48 32.89
N TRP A 104 -13.49 5.81 32.63
CA TRP A 104 -12.99 6.44 31.41
C TRP A 104 -11.76 5.69 30.89
N GLU A 105 -11.56 5.80 29.60
CA GLU A 105 -10.37 5.34 28.90
C GLU A 105 -9.89 6.44 27.98
N GLU A 106 -8.59 6.69 27.94
CA GLU A 106 -7.95 7.57 26.99
C GLU A 106 -6.82 6.79 26.29
N SER A 107 -6.77 6.87 24.97
CA SER A 107 -5.78 6.17 24.15
C SER A 107 -5.29 7.04 23.00
N ALA A 108 -4.05 6.79 22.59
CA ALA A 108 -3.45 7.35 21.37
C ALA A 108 -2.72 6.26 20.61
N GLU A 109 -2.73 6.39 19.29
CA GLU A 109 -1.96 5.55 18.37
C GLU A 109 -0.89 6.41 17.70
N LEU A 110 0.34 5.90 17.73
CA LEU A 110 1.48 6.55 17.13
C LEU A 110 2.17 5.58 16.17
N LYS A 111 2.52 6.10 15.01
CA LYS A 111 3.32 5.42 14.00
C LYS A 111 4.74 5.95 14.08
N VAL A 112 5.72 5.08 14.20
CA VAL A 112 7.14 5.44 14.21
C VAL A 112 7.84 4.67 13.10
N GLU A 113 8.47 5.40 12.18
CA GLU A 113 9.25 4.86 11.08
C GLU A 113 10.74 5.16 11.28
N SER A 114 11.59 4.19 10.97
CA SER A 114 13.05 4.34 10.99
C SER A 114 13.72 3.48 9.92
N LYS A 115 14.83 3.99 9.36
CA LYS A 115 15.79 3.20 8.58
C LYS A 115 16.84 2.53 9.49
N ASP A 116 17.00 3.01 10.71
CA ASP A 116 17.82 2.39 11.75
C ASP A 116 16.94 1.45 12.59
N PHE A 117 16.97 0.17 12.23
CA PHE A 117 16.17 -0.86 12.87
C PHE A 117 16.59 -1.10 14.32
N ALA A 118 17.89 -1.03 14.58
CA ALA A 118 18.43 -1.21 15.94
C ALA A 118 17.98 -0.07 16.87
N ALA A 119 17.93 1.17 16.37
CA ALA A 119 17.41 2.29 17.13
C ALA A 119 15.90 2.13 17.43
N LEU A 120 15.11 1.64 16.46
CA LEU A 120 13.67 1.43 16.66
C LEU A 120 13.40 0.27 17.64
N ASN A 121 14.18 -0.82 17.57
CA ASN A 121 14.09 -1.91 18.53
C ASN A 121 14.45 -1.44 19.95
N ARG A 122 15.44 -0.56 20.11
CA ARG A 122 15.75 0.07 21.41
C ARG A 122 14.60 0.94 21.90
N LEU A 123 13.97 1.74 21.03
CA LEU A 123 12.80 2.53 21.42
C LEU A 123 11.68 1.62 21.92
N ILE A 124 11.40 0.51 21.23
CA ILE A 124 10.41 -0.48 21.64
C ILE A 124 10.73 -0.99 23.06
N ALA A 125 11.96 -1.39 23.32
CA ALA A 125 12.36 -1.88 24.64
C ALA A 125 12.27 -0.81 25.73
N GLU A 126 12.67 0.42 25.44
CA GLU A 126 12.66 1.56 26.39
C GLU A 126 11.26 2.06 26.73
N THR A 127 10.26 1.79 25.87
CA THR A 127 8.90 2.35 26.02
C THR A 127 7.85 1.35 26.52
N GLN A 128 8.22 0.13 26.87
CA GLN A 128 7.30 -0.94 27.30
C GLN A 128 6.41 -0.55 28.49
N THR A 129 6.86 0.36 29.36
CA THR A 129 6.07 0.86 30.50
C THR A 129 5.10 1.97 30.13
N SER A 130 5.35 2.71 29.05
CA SER A 130 4.56 3.87 28.63
C SER A 130 3.72 3.61 27.38
N ALA A 131 4.12 2.67 26.52
CA ALA A 131 3.42 2.34 25.29
C ALA A 131 3.48 0.83 25.01
N GLU A 132 2.41 0.31 24.41
CA GLU A 132 2.29 -1.03 23.90
C GLU A 132 2.59 -1.04 22.39
N VAL A 133 3.36 -2.00 21.92
CA VAL A 133 3.56 -2.21 20.48
C VAL A 133 2.41 -3.05 19.95
N ALA A 134 1.59 -2.46 19.10
CA ALA A 134 0.47 -3.14 18.46
C ALA A 134 0.93 -3.97 17.25
N GLN A 135 1.90 -3.46 16.48
CA GLN A 135 2.40 -4.12 15.28
C GLN A 135 3.77 -3.56 14.88
N THR A 136 4.59 -4.40 14.25
CA THR A 136 5.79 -4.00 13.52
C THR A 136 5.78 -4.60 12.12
N TYR A 137 6.26 -3.85 11.13
CA TYR A 137 6.40 -4.33 9.76
C TYR A 137 7.53 -3.60 9.03
N PHE A 138 8.00 -4.22 7.93
CA PHE A 138 9.04 -3.66 7.08
C PHE A 138 8.47 -3.28 5.72
N SER A 139 8.98 -2.21 5.13
CA SER A 139 8.58 -1.69 3.83
C SER A 139 9.75 -1.05 3.08
N VAL A 140 9.56 -0.81 1.79
CA VAL A 140 10.43 0.07 1.01
C VAL A 140 10.02 1.51 1.30
N SER A 141 10.98 2.38 1.65
CA SER A 141 10.71 3.80 1.89
C SER A 141 10.08 4.48 0.67
N LYS A 142 9.26 5.51 0.91
CA LYS A 142 8.58 6.26 -0.16
C LYS A 142 9.57 6.76 -1.22
N GLN A 143 10.66 7.39 -0.79
CA GLN A 143 11.68 7.91 -1.69
C GLN A 143 12.30 6.79 -2.55
N LYS A 144 12.69 5.68 -1.93
CA LYS A 144 13.26 4.54 -2.64
C LYS A 144 12.28 3.93 -3.63
N ARG A 145 10.99 3.84 -3.24
CA ARG A 145 9.92 3.35 -4.11
C ARG A 145 9.75 4.23 -5.34
N GLU A 146 9.74 5.56 -5.19
CA GLU A 146 9.64 6.52 -6.30
C GLU A 146 10.81 6.37 -7.28
N GLU A 147 12.05 6.29 -6.77
CA GLU A 147 13.25 6.06 -7.59
C GLU A 147 13.17 4.76 -8.40
N ILE A 148 12.68 3.67 -7.78
CA ILE A 148 12.53 2.37 -8.44
C ILE A 148 11.39 2.38 -9.47
N ILE A 149 10.28 3.02 -9.17
CA ILE A 149 9.16 3.18 -10.12
C ILE A 149 9.66 3.85 -11.40
N ASP A 150 10.45 4.91 -11.31
CA ASP A 150 11.01 5.58 -12.48
C ASP A 150 11.94 4.66 -13.31
N GLN A 151 12.79 3.89 -12.63
CA GLN A 151 13.69 2.94 -13.30
C GLN A 151 12.92 1.81 -13.99
N VAL A 152 11.94 1.22 -13.30
CA VAL A 152 11.13 0.12 -13.82
C VAL A 152 10.22 0.58 -14.95
N SER A 153 9.66 1.80 -14.87
CA SER A 153 8.87 2.41 -15.94
C SER A 153 9.68 2.58 -17.22
N LYS A 154 10.90 3.10 -17.13
CA LYS A 154 11.81 3.21 -18.27
C LYS A 154 12.13 1.84 -18.87
N ALA A 155 12.39 0.85 -18.03
CA ALA A 155 12.69 -0.52 -18.48
C ALA A 155 11.49 -1.16 -19.18
N ALA A 156 10.26 -0.98 -18.67
CA ALA A 156 9.04 -1.48 -19.29
C ALA A 156 8.78 -0.83 -20.65
N LEU A 157 8.97 0.49 -20.76
CA LEU A 157 8.85 1.23 -22.02
C LEU A 157 9.87 0.77 -23.07
N LEU A 158 11.11 0.51 -22.65
CA LEU A 158 12.14 -0.02 -23.57
C LEU A 158 11.76 -1.42 -24.06
N ARG A 159 11.30 -2.32 -23.20
CA ARG A 159 10.80 -3.64 -23.58
C ARG A 159 9.63 -3.55 -24.54
N PHE A 160 8.68 -2.65 -24.29
CA PHE A 160 7.56 -2.41 -25.19
C PHE A 160 8.05 -1.99 -26.59
N LYS A 161 8.98 -1.04 -26.66
CA LYS A 161 9.58 -0.59 -27.92
C LYS A 161 10.31 -1.72 -28.66
N GLU A 162 11.11 -2.51 -27.96
CA GLU A 162 11.84 -3.66 -28.53
C GLU A 162 10.86 -4.71 -29.06
N ARG A 163 9.80 -5.02 -28.31
CA ARG A 163 8.74 -5.94 -28.73
C ARG A 163 7.99 -5.43 -29.95
N ALA A 164 7.64 -4.14 -29.98
CA ALA A 164 7.02 -3.47 -31.11
C ALA A 164 7.88 -3.63 -32.39
N GLN A 165 9.17 -3.37 -32.31
CA GLN A 165 10.11 -3.52 -33.42
C GLN A 165 10.21 -4.99 -33.89
N ALA A 166 10.26 -5.93 -32.94
CA ALA A 166 10.32 -7.36 -33.26
C ALA A 166 9.05 -7.83 -34.00
N LEU A 167 7.86 -7.46 -33.51
CA LEU A 167 6.58 -7.76 -34.13
C LEU A 167 6.48 -7.19 -35.55
N THR A 168 6.85 -5.90 -35.70
CA THR A 168 6.85 -5.22 -37.01
C THR A 168 7.69 -5.96 -38.02
N ARG A 169 8.91 -6.36 -37.69
CA ARG A 169 9.81 -7.11 -38.56
C ARG A 169 9.27 -8.50 -38.86
N THR A 170 8.75 -9.21 -37.86
CA THR A 170 8.25 -10.58 -38.01
C THR A 170 7.03 -10.63 -38.95
N LEU A 171 6.20 -9.59 -38.93
CA LEU A 171 5.01 -9.46 -39.78
C LEU A 171 5.32 -8.87 -41.16
N GLY A 172 6.58 -8.55 -41.46
CA GLY A 172 7.02 -8.08 -42.79
C GLY A 172 6.84 -6.59 -43.03
N PHE A 173 6.58 -5.80 -41.97
CA PHE A 173 6.48 -4.35 -42.06
C PHE A 173 7.83 -3.67 -41.75
N SER A 174 8.05 -2.50 -42.31
CA SER A 174 9.30 -1.75 -42.13
C SER A 174 9.23 -0.74 -40.96
N ASN A 175 8.03 -0.24 -40.62
CA ASN A 175 7.83 0.79 -39.60
C ASN A 175 6.53 0.57 -38.82
N TYR A 176 6.41 1.18 -37.64
CA TYR A 176 5.19 1.19 -36.85
C TYR A 176 4.96 2.59 -36.27
N LYS A 177 3.71 2.87 -35.90
CA LYS A 177 3.30 4.01 -35.07
C LYS A 177 2.66 3.53 -33.79
N ILE A 178 2.96 4.15 -32.68
CA ILE A 178 2.25 3.90 -31.43
C ILE A 178 0.89 4.59 -31.54
N VAL A 179 -0.17 3.82 -31.38
CA VAL A 179 -1.58 4.32 -31.40
C VAL A 179 -2.03 4.69 -30.02
N ASN A 180 -1.76 3.81 -29.05
CA ASN A 180 -2.08 4.00 -27.65
C ASN A 180 -0.97 3.45 -26.78
N LEU A 181 -0.73 4.11 -25.63
CA LEU A 181 0.21 3.66 -24.63
C LEU A 181 -0.35 4.02 -23.25
N ASN A 182 -0.52 3.01 -22.42
CA ASN A 182 -0.96 3.14 -21.06
C ASN A 182 0.08 2.54 -20.11
N LEU A 183 0.59 3.36 -19.20
CA LEU A 183 1.37 2.84 -18.08
C LEU A 183 0.39 2.38 -17.02
N GLY A 184 0.29 1.07 -16.88
CA GLY A 184 -0.59 0.42 -15.93
C GLY A 184 -0.18 0.68 -14.47
N HIS A 185 -0.93 0.11 -13.57
CA HIS A 185 -0.71 0.26 -12.13
C HIS A 185 0.66 -0.30 -11.71
N VAL A 186 1.26 0.37 -10.74
CA VAL A 186 2.43 -0.16 -10.03
C VAL A 186 2.01 -1.42 -9.29
N GLY A 187 2.43 -2.58 -9.78
CA GLY A 187 2.30 -3.83 -9.06
C GLY A 187 3.34 -3.88 -7.93
N SER A 188 2.88 -4.21 -6.73
CA SER A 188 3.75 -4.46 -5.58
C SER A 188 3.42 -5.85 -5.06
N GLN A 189 4.29 -6.81 -5.32
CA GLN A 189 4.16 -8.16 -4.77
C GLN A 189 5.19 -8.37 -3.65
N VAL A 190 4.69 -8.78 -2.50
CA VAL A 190 5.54 -9.26 -1.42
C VAL A 190 6.08 -10.62 -1.85
N SER A 191 7.40 -10.71 -2.02
CA SER A 191 8.03 -12.00 -2.36
C SER A 191 7.86 -12.97 -1.20
N GLU A 192 6.91 -13.91 -1.32
CA GLU A 192 6.55 -14.88 -0.28
C GLU A 192 7.62 -15.94 0.02
N ARG A 193 8.76 -15.92 -0.68
CA ARG A 193 9.85 -16.89 -0.40
C ARG A 193 10.42 -16.83 1.01
N SER A 194 10.08 -15.80 1.81
CA SER A 194 10.43 -15.75 3.24
C SER A 194 9.43 -16.46 4.13
N THR A 195 8.19 -16.72 3.67
CA THR A 195 7.11 -17.27 4.51
C THR A 195 7.30 -18.78 4.77
N GLU A 196 7.76 -19.54 3.78
CA GLU A 196 8.04 -20.98 4.00
C GLU A 196 9.24 -21.21 4.91
N ALA A 197 10.29 -20.39 4.78
CA ALA A 197 11.45 -20.45 5.67
C ALA A 197 11.10 -19.99 7.10
N VAL A 198 10.15 -19.07 7.27
CA VAL A 198 9.65 -18.61 8.58
C VAL A 198 8.72 -19.65 9.21
N MET A 199 7.85 -20.31 8.44
CA MET A 199 6.98 -21.39 8.97
C MET A 199 7.76 -22.65 9.37
N MET A 200 8.83 -23.03 8.68
CA MET A 200 9.70 -24.12 9.13
C MET A 200 10.52 -23.76 10.38
N ARG A 201 10.92 -22.50 10.54
CA ARG A 201 11.63 -22.03 11.74
C ARG A 201 10.71 -21.84 12.94
N SER A 202 9.47 -21.39 12.76
CA SER A 202 8.51 -21.24 13.87
C SER A 202 8.15 -22.57 14.55
N LYS A 203 8.21 -23.69 13.84
CA LYS A 203 8.10 -25.04 14.44
C LYS A 203 9.34 -25.45 15.27
N ALA A 204 10.52 -24.95 14.89
CA ALA A 204 11.77 -25.23 15.63
C ALA A 204 11.94 -24.30 16.85
N VAL A 205 11.46 -23.06 16.79
CA VAL A 205 11.56 -22.06 17.88
C VAL A 205 10.55 -22.34 19.00
N ALA A 206 9.44 -23.01 18.74
CA ALA A 206 8.52 -23.47 19.80
C ALA A 206 9.14 -24.49 20.75
N MET A 207 10.31 -25.04 20.44
CA MET A 207 11.04 -26.00 21.29
C MET A 207 12.25 -25.40 22.03
N SER A 208 12.59 -24.12 21.85
CA SER A 208 13.73 -23.47 22.53
C SER A 208 13.41 -22.05 23.04
N MET A 209 12.39 -21.91 23.88
CA MET A 209 12.15 -20.66 24.61
C MET A 209 13.12 -20.48 25.78
N ALA A 210 14.41 -20.39 25.51
CA ALA A 210 15.42 -19.98 26.50
C ALA A 210 16.71 -19.44 25.81
N ALA A 211 16.61 -18.61 24.79
CA ALA A 211 17.79 -18.00 24.19
C ALA A 211 17.54 -16.52 23.87
N SER A 212 18.30 -15.71 24.54
CA SER A 212 18.80 -14.34 24.40
C SER A 212 18.29 -13.47 23.22
N SER A 213 18.06 -12.22 23.57
CA SER A 213 17.70 -11.07 22.73
C SER A 213 18.66 -10.75 21.55
N GLU A 214 19.75 -11.44 21.41
CA GLU A 214 20.76 -11.24 20.35
C GLU A 214 20.40 -11.88 19.00
N GLU A 215 19.43 -12.82 18.95
CA GLU A 215 19.06 -13.49 17.70
C GLU A 215 18.07 -12.71 16.82
N MET A 216 17.43 -11.67 17.33
CA MET A 216 16.49 -10.86 16.52
C MET A 216 17.18 -9.93 15.50
N ASP A 217 18.45 -9.59 15.70
CA ASP A 217 19.22 -8.72 14.79
C ASP A 217 19.57 -9.41 13.45
N ASN A 218 19.46 -10.74 13.36
CA ASN A 218 19.79 -11.51 12.15
C ASN A 218 18.61 -11.80 11.22
N VAL A 219 17.41 -11.30 11.52
CA VAL A 219 16.26 -11.49 10.63
C VAL A 219 16.25 -10.42 9.54
N SER A 220 16.57 -10.82 8.30
CA SER A 220 16.50 -9.93 7.15
C SER A 220 15.05 -9.41 6.96
N PRO A 221 14.86 -8.10 6.74
CA PRO A 221 13.52 -7.51 6.50
C PRO A 221 12.85 -8.01 5.21
N GLY A 222 13.57 -8.82 4.42
CA GLY A 222 13.10 -9.34 3.14
C GLY A 222 13.13 -8.29 2.03
N SER A 223 12.54 -8.64 0.90
CA SER A 223 12.46 -7.77 -0.27
C SER A 223 11.03 -7.70 -0.79
N GLU A 224 10.77 -6.65 -1.57
CA GLU A 224 9.53 -6.41 -2.28
C GLU A 224 9.84 -6.32 -3.77
N GLU A 225 9.01 -6.90 -4.63
CA GLU A 225 9.12 -6.73 -6.07
C GLU A 225 8.20 -5.60 -6.51
N ILE A 226 8.79 -4.57 -7.12
CA ILE A 226 8.07 -3.44 -7.71
C ILE A 226 8.09 -3.64 -9.22
N SER A 227 6.90 -3.72 -9.84
CA SER A 227 6.75 -3.95 -11.27
C SER A 227 5.80 -2.93 -11.89
N ILE A 228 6.04 -2.63 -13.17
CA ILE A 228 5.19 -1.79 -14.02
C ILE A 228 4.87 -2.58 -15.28
N THR A 229 3.60 -2.55 -15.68
CA THR A 229 3.15 -3.06 -16.97
C THR A 229 2.82 -1.89 -17.88
N VAL A 230 3.27 -1.98 -19.11
CA VAL A 230 2.93 -1.05 -20.19
C VAL A 230 2.02 -1.79 -21.16
N ASP A 231 0.79 -1.31 -21.27
CA ASP A 231 -0.18 -1.79 -22.24
C ASP A 231 -0.24 -0.80 -23.40
N GLY A 232 -0.29 -1.29 -24.61
CA GLY A 232 -0.38 -0.41 -25.75
C GLY A 232 -0.70 -1.10 -27.06
N SER A 233 -0.98 -0.28 -28.03
CA SER A 233 -1.23 -0.72 -29.39
C SER A 233 -0.35 0.02 -30.39
N ILE A 234 0.09 -0.70 -31.40
CA ILE A 234 0.86 -0.18 -32.52
C ILE A 234 0.13 -0.45 -33.83
N GLN A 235 0.26 0.45 -34.78
CA GLN A 235 -0.19 0.28 -36.15
C GLN A 235 1.03 0.16 -37.08
N MET A 236 1.00 -0.85 -37.94
CA MET A 236 2.05 -1.17 -38.92
C MET A 236 1.61 -0.78 -40.32
#